data_ce642123e7a37a38ad14ed779b2dff9c
#
_entry.id   ce642123e7a37a38ad14ed779b2dff9c
#
_cell.length_a   1.000
_cell.length_b   1.000
_cell.length_c   1.000
_cell.angle_alpha   90.00
_cell.angle_beta   90.00
_cell.angle_gamma   90.00
#
_symmetry.space_group_name_H-M   'P 1'
#
loop_
_entity.id
_entity.type
_entity.pdbx_description
1 polymer ?
#
loop_
_entity_poly.entity_id
_entity_poly.type
_entity_poly.pdbx_seq_one_letter_code
_entity_poly.pdbx_strand_id
1 'polypeptide(L)'
;MVKKNNFQIGKKTLLWGYIAQFFQYGTALLILPIVLNQLPAKDMAIWYIFMSIQSIVGLIDFGFSPSISKQVSFVYSGVSSLSKEGISAGNTKSELNIALLNDLYKTCIYLYKRVSYVIGLVLITCGSVYLYFVLDKISISVAISWLLFIVSLVYNFYYEYVLVFIRGRGLISEMNQLMIISKSVQIISLYIFILLDFGLLSLVLSNLFSTYVLRLLGRKYMIENCYMKSIKKNF
;
A
#
# COMPACT_ATOMS: atom_id res chain seq x y z
N MET A 1 -10.58 -1.00 -30.81
CA MET A 1 -11.28 -2.23 -30.35
C MET A 1 -10.79 -2.58 -28.96
N VAL A 2 -11.60 -2.32 -27.94
CA VAL A 2 -11.29 -2.68 -26.55
C VAL A 2 -11.62 -4.15 -26.36
N LYS A 3 -10.61 -4.99 -26.16
CA LYS A 3 -10.78 -6.40 -25.84
C LYS A 3 -11.58 -6.52 -24.55
N LYS A 4 -12.80 -7.00 -24.63
CA LYS A 4 -13.64 -7.39 -23.49
C LYS A 4 -12.92 -8.54 -22.77
N ASN A 5 -12.10 -8.21 -21.76
CA ASN A 5 -11.46 -9.23 -20.97
C ASN A 5 -12.54 -9.88 -20.09
N ASN A 6 -12.98 -11.06 -20.50
CA ASN A 6 -13.75 -11.93 -19.62
C ASN A 6 -12.90 -12.16 -18.35
N PHE A 7 -13.44 -11.75 -17.23
CA PHE A 7 -12.87 -11.92 -15.89
C PHE A 7 -12.88 -13.43 -15.55
N GLN A 8 -11.97 -14.18 -16.12
CA GLN A 8 -11.73 -15.56 -15.70
C GLN A 8 -10.57 -15.54 -14.70
N ILE A 9 -10.88 -15.86 -13.44
CA ILE A 9 -9.87 -16.16 -12.43
C ILE A 9 -9.17 -17.44 -12.88
N GLY A 10 -8.13 -17.29 -13.68
CA GLY A 10 -7.38 -18.43 -14.20
C GLY A 10 -6.51 -19.04 -13.08
N LYS A 11 -6.12 -20.31 -13.26
CA LYS A 11 -5.18 -21.04 -12.37
C LYS A 11 -3.92 -20.23 -12.06
N LYS A 12 -3.45 -19.41 -13.02
CA LYS A 12 -2.30 -18.51 -12.86
C LYS A 12 -2.56 -17.42 -11.81
N THR A 13 -3.72 -16.80 -11.77
CA THR A 13 -4.09 -15.76 -10.79
C THR A 13 -4.17 -16.34 -9.39
N LEU A 14 -4.72 -17.55 -9.24
CA LEU A 14 -4.75 -18.27 -7.97
C LEU A 14 -3.34 -18.60 -7.48
N LEU A 15 -2.49 -19.12 -8.36
CA LEU A 15 -1.09 -19.44 -8.02
C LEU A 15 -0.32 -18.20 -7.50
N TRP A 16 -0.39 -17.09 -8.23
CA TRP A 16 0.23 -15.84 -7.79
C TRP A 16 -0.36 -15.31 -6.48
N GLY A 17 -1.65 -15.55 -6.25
CA GLY A 17 -2.33 -15.23 -4.98
C GLY A 17 -1.73 -16.00 -3.80
N TYR A 18 -1.59 -17.31 -3.91
CA TYR A 18 -0.99 -18.14 -2.85
C TYR A 18 0.49 -17.79 -2.60
N ILE A 19 1.26 -17.59 -3.67
CA ILE A 19 2.66 -17.16 -3.55
C ILE A 19 2.75 -15.80 -2.85
N ALA A 20 1.92 -14.84 -3.22
CA ALA A 20 1.91 -13.52 -2.58
C ALA A 20 1.54 -13.59 -1.09
N GLN A 21 0.56 -14.41 -0.71
CA GLN A 21 0.20 -14.65 0.68
C GLN A 21 1.34 -15.31 1.45
N PHE A 22 2.00 -16.30 0.85
CA PHE A 22 3.18 -16.91 1.45
C PHE A 22 4.29 -15.88 1.68
N PHE A 23 4.59 -15.02 0.70
CA PHE A 23 5.58 -13.95 0.88
C PHE A 23 5.12 -12.91 1.91
N GLN A 24 3.85 -12.56 1.95
CA GLN A 24 3.33 -11.56 2.89
C GLN A 24 3.45 -12.02 4.36
N TYR A 25 3.03 -13.24 4.67
CA TYR A 25 3.10 -13.79 6.02
C TYR A 25 4.45 -14.47 6.31
N GLY A 26 5.01 -15.15 5.32
CA GLY A 26 6.31 -15.82 5.44
C GLY A 26 7.47 -14.84 5.64
N THR A 27 7.38 -13.61 5.11
CA THR A 27 8.39 -12.57 5.37
C THR A 27 8.54 -12.29 6.86
N ALA A 28 7.45 -12.23 7.62
CA ALA A 28 7.51 -12.02 9.06
C ALA A 28 8.21 -13.20 9.78
N LEU A 29 7.93 -14.43 9.34
CA LEU A 29 8.57 -15.65 9.88
C LEU A 29 10.06 -15.72 9.53
N LEU A 30 10.46 -15.27 8.35
CA LEU A 30 11.86 -15.24 7.92
C LEU A 30 12.65 -14.13 8.61
N ILE A 31 12.02 -12.97 8.81
CA ILE A 31 12.64 -11.82 9.48
C ILE A 31 12.85 -12.10 10.97
N LEU A 32 11.92 -12.78 11.63
CA LEU A 32 11.92 -12.99 13.07
C LEU A 32 13.23 -13.62 13.60
N PRO A 33 13.74 -14.77 13.09
CA PRO A 33 14.98 -15.35 13.59
C PRO A 33 16.21 -14.45 13.35
N ILE A 34 16.24 -13.72 12.23
CA ILE A 34 17.33 -12.79 11.92
C ILE A 34 17.36 -11.66 12.95
N VAL A 35 16.19 -11.09 13.24
CA VAL A 35 16.01 -9.98 14.19
C VAL A 35 16.31 -10.44 15.62
N LEU A 36 15.83 -11.62 16.02
CA LEU A 36 16.06 -12.18 17.36
C LEU A 36 17.55 -12.43 17.66
N ASN A 37 18.33 -12.81 16.65
CA ASN A 37 19.75 -13.09 16.83
C ASN A 37 20.65 -11.85 16.75
N GLN A 38 20.22 -10.79 16.06
CA GLN A 38 21.09 -9.65 15.73
C GLN A 38 20.70 -8.37 16.47
N LEU A 39 19.45 -8.24 16.91
CA LEU A 39 18.97 -7.00 17.53
C LEU A 39 18.77 -7.14 19.04
N PRO A 40 19.08 -6.09 19.82
CA PRO A 40 18.78 -6.02 21.25
C PRO A 40 17.26 -6.14 21.48
N ALA A 41 16.87 -6.80 22.57
CA ALA A 41 15.46 -6.96 22.96
C ALA A 41 14.69 -5.63 23.05
N LYS A 42 15.38 -4.54 23.45
CA LYS A 42 14.82 -3.19 23.51
C LYS A 42 14.40 -2.69 22.13
N ASP A 43 15.23 -2.86 21.10
CA ASP A 43 14.94 -2.40 19.72
C ASP A 43 13.77 -3.21 19.12
N MET A 44 13.69 -4.49 19.45
CA MET A 44 12.57 -5.34 19.06
C MET A 44 11.26 -4.88 19.71
N ALA A 45 11.27 -4.57 21.00
CA ALA A 45 10.09 -4.07 21.69
C ALA A 45 9.58 -2.77 21.05
N ILE A 46 10.46 -1.83 20.70
CA ILE A 46 10.12 -0.59 19.99
C ILE A 46 9.56 -0.89 18.61
N TRP A 47 10.15 -1.84 17.88
CA TRP A 47 9.64 -2.25 16.56
C TRP A 47 8.22 -2.81 16.65
N TYR A 48 7.91 -3.63 17.65
CA TYR A 48 6.55 -4.15 17.84
C TYR A 48 5.54 -3.06 18.18
N ILE A 49 5.95 -2.01 18.92
CA ILE A 49 5.12 -0.83 19.13
C ILE A 49 4.82 -0.15 17.78
N PHE A 50 5.83 0.03 16.92
CA PHE A 50 5.65 0.59 15.57
C PHE A 50 4.69 -0.24 14.72
N MET A 51 4.83 -1.56 14.74
CA MET A 51 3.94 -2.47 14.02
C MET A 51 2.50 -2.41 14.54
N SER A 52 2.30 -2.28 15.84
CA SER A 52 0.97 -2.10 16.44
C SER A 52 0.31 -0.80 15.97
N ILE A 53 1.06 0.29 15.94
CA ILE A 53 0.59 1.58 15.41
C ILE A 53 0.26 1.45 13.91
N GLN A 54 1.09 0.78 13.12
CA GLN A 54 0.82 0.51 11.70
C GLN A 54 -0.49 -0.27 11.52
N SER A 55 -0.77 -1.24 12.38
CA SER A 55 -2.01 -2.03 12.33
C SER A 55 -3.24 -1.17 12.60
N ILE A 56 -3.16 -0.25 13.56
CA ILE A 56 -4.23 0.72 13.86
C ILE A 56 -4.46 1.65 12.65
N VAL A 57 -3.39 2.18 12.04
CA VAL A 57 -3.49 2.99 10.82
C VAL A 57 -4.11 2.20 9.67
N GLY A 58 -3.78 0.90 9.56
CA GLY A 58 -4.38 0.00 8.56
C GLY A 58 -5.89 -0.15 8.70
N LEU A 59 -6.45 -0.05 9.91
CA LEU A 59 -7.90 -0.09 10.12
C LEU A 59 -8.63 1.10 9.50
N ILE A 60 -7.96 2.24 9.34
CA ILE A 60 -8.55 3.43 8.68
C ILE A 60 -8.87 3.13 7.22
N ASP A 61 -8.05 2.33 6.55
CA ASP A 61 -8.26 1.95 5.13
C ASP A 61 -9.27 0.80 4.94
N PHE A 62 -9.64 0.10 6.00
CA PHE A 62 -10.44 -1.13 5.92
C PHE A 62 -11.74 -1.02 5.13
N GLY A 63 -12.36 0.17 5.08
CA GLY A 63 -13.60 0.43 4.33
C GLY A 63 -13.37 1.13 2.98
N PHE A 64 -12.30 1.92 2.84
CA PHE A 64 -12.09 2.79 1.67
C PHE A 64 -11.58 2.01 0.45
N SER A 65 -10.50 1.28 0.60
CA SER A 65 -9.86 0.53 -0.49
C SER A 65 -10.81 -0.44 -1.22
N PRO A 66 -11.56 -1.32 -0.53
CA PRO A 66 -12.50 -2.22 -1.19
C PRO A 66 -13.64 -1.47 -1.88
N SER A 67 -14.19 -0.44 -1.24
CA SER A 67 -15.30 0.35 -1.78
C SER A 67 -14.90 1.07 -3.07
N ILE A 68 -13.76 1.76 -3.05
CA ILE A 68 -13.26 2.46 -4.24
C ILE A 68 -12.88 1.48 -5.34
N SER A 69 -12.23 0.36 -5.01
CA SER A 69 -11.88 -0.69 -5.97
C SER A 69 -13.12 -1.24 -6.69
N LYS A 70 -14.23 -1.41 -5.97
CA LYS A 70 -15.54 -1.79 -6.54
C LYS A 70 -16.06 -0.73 -7.51
N GLN A 71 -15.99 0.55 -7.14
CA GLN A 71 -16.41 1.65 -8.03
C GLN A 71 -15.55 1.72 -9.30
N VAL A 72 -14.23 1.56 -9.16
CA VAL A 72 -13.31 1.46 -10.30
C VAL A 72 -13.73 0.32 -11.23
N SER A 73 -14.05 -0.86 -10.67
CA SER A 73 -14.51 -2.01 -11.45
C SER A 73 -15.81 -1.70 -12.21
N PHE A 74 -16.75 -0.98 -11.62
CA PHE A 74 -17.99 -0.56 -12.27
C PHE A 74 -17.72 0.37 -13.46
N VAL A 75 -16.81 1.33 -13.31
CA VAL A 75 -16.42 2.22 -14.41
C VAL A 75 -15.81 1.42 -15.57
N TYR A 76 -14.97 0.43 -15.29
CA TYR A 76 -14.40 -0.46 -16.30
C TYR A 76 -15.43 -1.40 -16.95
N SER A 77 -16.57 -1.65 -16.29
CA SER A 77 -17.70 -2.40 -16.85
C SER A 77 -18.60 -1.56 -17.78
N GLY A 78 -18.30 -0.27 -17.97
CA GLY A 78 -19.04 0.63 -18.87
C GLY A 78 -20.24 1.33 -18.24
N VAL A 79 -20.26 1.48 -16.92
CA VAL A 79 -21.31 2.22 -16.20
C VAL A 79 -21.19 3.72 -16.51
N SER A 80 -22.31 4.36 -16.85
CA SER A 80 -22.36 5.79 -17.23
C SER A 80 -22.34 6.72 -16.01
N SER A 81 -22.85 6.29 -14.85
CA SER A 81 -22.86 7.07 -13.60
C SER A 81 -22.73 6.14 -12.39
N LEU A 82 -22.04 6.62 -11.34
CA LEU A 82 -21.91 5.92 -10.05
C LEU A 82 -23.06 6.36 -9.14
N SER A 83 -23.79 5.40 -8.56
CA SER A 83 -24.84 5.62 -7.57
C SER A 83 -24.46 5.02 -6.21
N LYS A 84 -25.03 5.56 -5.12
CA LYS A 84 -24.83 5.01 -3.77
C LYS A 84 -25.38 3.59 -3.62
N GLU A 85 -26.41 3.24 -4.37
CA GLU A 85 -27.14 1.97 -4.29
C GLU A 85 -26.66 0.89 -5.28
N GLY A 86 -25.59 1.16 -6.03
CA GLY A 86 -25.03 0.21 -7.01
C GLY A 86 -25.33 0.59 -8.46
N ILE A 87 -25.42 -0.40 -9.35
CA ILE A 87 -25.61 -0.20 -10.80
C ILE A 87 -27.10 -0.15 -11.11
N SER A 88 -27.58 0.98 -11.65
CA SER A 88 -28.91 1.01 -12.28
C SER A 88 -28.89 0.15 -13.55
N ALA A 89 -29.74 -0.86 -13.62
CA ALA A 89 -29.78 -1.89 -14.65
C ALA A 89 -29.96 -1.41 -16.12
N GLY A 90 -30.13 -0.11 -16.36
CA GLY A 90 -30.37 0.47 -17.69
C GLY A 90 -29.21 1.26 -18.31
N ASN A 91 -28.10 1.46 -17.59
CA ASN A 91 -27.07 2.45 -17.98
C ASN A 91 -25.69 1.89 -18.31
N THR A 92 -25.60 0.67 -18.80
CA THR A 92 -24.33 0.10 -19.28
C THR A 92 -24.10 0.45 -20.76
N LYS A 93 -23.18 1.39 -21.01
CA LYS A 93 -22.62 1.61 -22.35
C LYS A 93 -21.52 0.57 -22.59
N SER A 94 -21.35 0.12 -23.82
CA SER A 94 -20.29 -0.84 -24.18
C SER A 94 -18.87 -0.26 -24.11
N GLU A 95 -18.73 1.06 -23.92
CA GLU A 95 -17.46 1.77 -23.94
C GLU A 95 -17.09 2.33 -22.56
N LEU A 96 -15.77 2.34 -22.28
CA LEU A 96 -15.21 2.89 -21.05
C LEU A 96 -15.48 4.39 -20.96
N ASN A 97 -16.10 4.84 -19.89
CA ASN A 97 -16.30 6.27 -19.62
C ASN A 97 -15.02 6.87 -19.01
N ILE A 98 -14.16 7.43 -19.89
CA ILE A 98 -12.86 8.01 -19.48
C ILE A 98 -13.06 9.24 -18.59
N ALA A 99 -14.11 10.04 -18.81
CA ALA A 99 -14.39 11.22 -17.98
C ALA A 99 -14.69 10.79 -16.54
N LEU A 100 -15.59 9.83 -16.36
CA LEU A 100 -15.94 9.28 -15.04
C LEU A 100 -14.73 8.63 -14.34
N LEU A 101 -13.87 7.93 -15.09
CA LEU A 101 -12.63 7.35 -14.56
C LEU A 101 -11.66 8.44 -14.07
N ASN A 102 -11.54 9.53 -14.80
CA ASN A 102 -10.70 10.67 -14.43
C ASN A 102 -11.20 11.37 -13.16
N ASP A 103 -12.52 11.58 -13.06
CA ASP A 103 -13.12 12.21 -11.90
C ASP A 103 -12.95 11.33 -10.64
N LEU A 104 -13.16 10.02 -10.79
CA LEU A 104 -12.90 9.06 -9.73
C LEU A 104 -11.42 9.07 -9.31
N TYR A 105 -10.49 9.13 -10.26
CA TYR A 105 -9.06 9.19 -10.00
C TYR A 105 -8.66 10.46 -9.22
N LYS A 106 -9.15 11.63 -9.63
CA LYS A 106 -8.90 12.89 -8.92
C LYS A 106 -9.47 12.87 -7.50
N THR A 107 -10.68 12.35 -7.34
CA THR A 107 -11.34 12.22 -6.04
C THR A 107 -10.54 11.29 -5.12
N CYS A 108 -10.05 10.16 -5.63
CA CYS A 108 -9.22 9.23 -4.86
C CYS A 108 -7.91 9.89 -4.41
N ILE A 109 -7.19 10.58 -5.30
CA ILE A 109 -5.97 11.29 -4.92
C ILE A 109 -6.26 12.32 -3.82
N TYR A 110 -7.32 13.11 -3.98
CA TYR A 110 -7.71 14.13 -3.00
C TYR A 110 -8.01 13.48 -1.63
N LEU A 111 -8.79 12.40 -1.61
CA LEU A 111 -9.16 11.69 -0.39
C LEU A 111 -7.93 11.10 0.30
N TYR A 112 -7.14 10.29 -0.39
CA TYR A 112 -5.95 9.65 0.18
C TYR A 112 -4.91 10.69 0.64
N LYS A 113 -4.75 11.79 -0.09
CA LYS A 113 -3.90 12.92 0.31
C LYS A 113 -4.36 13.53 1.63
N ARG A 114 -5.65 13.81 1.78
CA ARG A 114 -6.21 14.40 3.01
C ARG A 114 -6.06 13.46 4.20
N VAL A 115 -6.43 12.20 4.03
CA VAL A 115 -6.33 11.21 5.10
C VAL A 115 -4.87 10.97 5.50
N SER A 116 -3.95 10.88 4.55
CA SER A 116 -2.51 10.70 4.86
C SER A 116 -1.93 11.88 5.65
N TYR A 117 -2.35 13.13 5.37
CA TYR A 117 -1.96 14.29 6.18
C TYR A 117 -2.49 14.21 7.61
N VAL A 118 -3.76 13.81 7.79
CA VAL A 118 -4.34 13.63 9.13
C VAL A 118 -3.60 12.54 9.90
N ILE A 119 -3.32 11.40 9.25
CA ILE A 119 -2.52 10.33 9.84
C ILE A 119 -1.14 10.85 10.26
N GLY A 120 -0.45 11.57 9.39
CA GLY A 120 0.86 12.15 9.69
C GLY A 120 0.82 13.09 10.89
N LEU A 121 -0.17 13.99 10.94
CA LEU A 121 -0.35 14.93 12.05
C LEU A 121 -0.61 14.20 13.37
N VAL A 122 -1.52 13.21 13.37
CA VAL A 122 -1.84 12.41 14.56
C VAL A 122 -0.62 11.62 15.03
N LEU A 123 0.16 11.03 14.13
CA LEU A 123 1.36 10.29 14.50
C LEU A 123 2.46 11.19 15.04
N ILE A 124 2.66 12.38 14.46
CA ILE A 124 3.66 13.35 14.95
C ILE A 124 3.26 13.87 16.32
N THR A 125 1.99 14.12 16.58
CA THR A 125 1.52 14.65 17.88
C THR A 125 1.26 13.52 18.87
N CYS A 126 0.14 12.82 18.75
CA CYS A 126 -0.27 11.78 19.69
C CYS A 126 0.70 10.60 19.74
N GLY A 127 1.22 10.17 18.58
CA GLY A 127 2.18 9.07 18.52
C GLY A 127 3.50 9.39 19.20
N SER A 128 4.03 10.62 19.04
CA SER A 128 5.26 11.02 19.70
C SER A 128 5.07 11.20 21.21
N VAL A 129 3.94 11.74 21.64
CA VAL A 129 3.57 11.82 23.05
C VAL A 129 3.45 10.43 23.67
N TYR A 130 2.80 9.49 22.99
CA TYR A 130 2.71 8.10 23.44
C TYR A 130 4.09 7.46 23.64
N LEU A 131 5.00 7.62 22.65
CA LEU A 131 6.36 7.09 22.77
C LEU A 131 7.14 7.73 23.91
N TYR A 132 6.94 9.02 24.18
CA TYR A 132 7.59 9.72 25.29
C TYR A 132 7.17 9.13 26.64
N PHE A 133 5.90 8.74 26.81
CA PHE A 133 5.43 8.12 28.05
C PHE A 133 5.79 6.64 28.19
N VAL A 134 5.93 5.92 27.07
CA VAL A 134 6.22 4.48 27.10
C VAL A 134 7.71 4.19 27.20
N LEU A 135 8.56 5.08 26.68
CA LEU A 135 10.00 4.89 26.67
C LEU A 135 10.66 5.79 27.72
N ASP A 136 11.33 5.19 28.71
CA ASP A 136 12.04 5.92 29.77
C ASP A 136 13.10 6.90 29.22
N LYS A 137 13.79 6.50 28.15
CA LYS A 137 14.76 7.34 27.43
C LYS A 137 14.65 7.13 25.93
N ILE A 138 14.43 8.20 25.19
CA ILE A 138 14.44 8.21 23.73
C ILE A 138 15.86 8.51 23.26
N SER A 139 16.52 7.52 22.65
CA SER A 139 17.79 7.75 21.97
C SER A 139 17.58 8.46 20.64
N ILE A 140 18.62 9.12 20.13
CA ILE A 140 18.59 9.77 18.80
C ILE A 140 18.23 8.76 17.72
N SER A 141 18.75 7.53 17.81
CA SER A 141 18.43 6.45 16.86
C SER A 141 16.94 6.10 16.85
N VAL A 142 16.30 6.02 18.03
CA VAL A 142 14.85 5.77 18.14
C VAL A 142 14.05 6.95 17.56
N ALA A 143 14.45 8.19 17.83
CA ALA A 143 13.77 9.37 17.30
C ALA A 143 13.83 9.42 15.76
N ILE A 144 14.99 9.15 15.16
CA ILE A 144 15.17 9.09 13.72
C ILE A 144 14.33 7.94 13.13
N SER A 145 14.36 6.76 13.77
CA SER A 145 13.57 5.60 13.36
C SER A 145 12.07 5.92 13.36
N TRP A 146 11.60 6.63 14.39
CA TRP A 146 10.21 7.05 14.50
C TRP A 146 9.79 7.99 13.36
N LEU A 147 10.59 9.02 13.07
CA LEU A 147 10.32 9.96 12.00
C LEU A 147 10.30 9.27 10.62
N LEU A 148 11.27 8.40 10.35
CA LEU A 148 11.31 7.63 9.11
C LEU A 148 10.13 6.66 9.00
N PHE A 149 9.69 6.08 10.11
CA PHE A 149 8.52 5.22 10.16
C PHE A 149 7.24 5.99 9.84
N ILE A 150 7.05 7.19 10.40
CA ILE A 150 5.93 8.07 10.05
C ILE A 150 5.94 8.40 8.55
N VAL A 151 7.09 8.80 8.01
CA VAL A 151 7.25 9.08 6.57
C VAL A 151 6.85 7.87 5.73
N SER A 152 7.29 6.68 6.12
CA SER A 152 6.93 5.42 5.44
C SER A 152 5.42 5.17 5.46
N LEU A 153 4.76 5.35 6.61
CA LEU A 153 3.31 5.14 6.74
C LEU A 153 2.51 6.16 5.93
N VAL A 154 2.86 7.45 6.04
CA VAL A 154 2.19 8.53 5.30
C VAL A 154 2.35 8.31 3.80
N TYR A 155 3.56 7.98 3.34
CA TYR A 155 3.84 7.67 1.94
C TYR A 155 3.06 6.44 1.47
N ASN A 156 3.04 5.38 2.25
CA ASN A 156 2.29 4.17 1.94
C ASN A 156 0.80 4.46 1.77
N PHE A 157 0.20 5.18 2.71
CA PHE A 157 -1.21 5.51 2.68
C PHE A 157 -1.56 6.48 1.54
N TYR A 158 -0.73 7.50 1.32
CA TYR A 158 -0.94 8.46 0.22
C TYR A 158 -1.03 7.78 -1.15
N TYR A 159 -0.18 6.80 -1.42
CA TYR A 159 -0.15 6.08 -2.70
C TYR A 159 -1.01 4.81 -2.73
N GLU A 160 -1.87 4.57 -1.73
CA GLU A 160 -2.74 3.38 -1.70
C GLU A 160 -3.68 3.34 -2.92
N TYR A 161 -4.15 4.49 -3.41
CA TYR A 161 -5.00 4.57 -4.61
C TYR A 161 -4.41 3.83 -5.82
N VAL A 162 -3.09 3.71 -5.91
CA VAL A 162 -2.42 2.99 -7.01
C VAL A 162 -2.83 1.53 -7.04
N LEU A 163 -2.77 0.85 -5.88
CA LEU A 163 -3.17 -0.56 -5.78
C LEU A 163 -4.69 -0.73 -5.91
N VAL A 164 -5.45 0.24 -5.44
CA VAL A 164 -6.91 0.25 -5.57
C VAL A 164 -7.33 0.26 -7.04
N PHE A 165 -6.69 1.07 -7.88
CA PHE A 165 -6.97 1.13 -9.32
C PHE A 165 -6.53 -0.14 -10.05
N ILE A 166 -5.37 -0.71 -9.72
CA ILE A 166 -4.89 -1.98 -10.28
C ILE A 166 -5.88 -3.11 -9.93
N ARG A 167 -6.30 -3.19 -8.67
CA ARG A 167 -7.28 -4.17 -8.18
C ARG A 167 -8.64 -3.98 -8.84
N GLY A 168 -9.14 -2.74 -8.90
CA GLY A 168 -10.44 -2.41 -9.49
C GLY A 168 -10.52 -2.72 -10.98
N ARG A 169 -9.40 -2.64 -11.70
CA ARG A 169 -9.31 -3.12 -13.09
C ARG A 169 -9.28 -4.65 -13.19
N GLY A 170 -9.09 -5.36 -12.10
CA GLY A 170 -8.99 -6.82 -12.08
C GLY A 170 -7.61 -7.38 -12.37
N LEU A 171 -6.57 -6.57 -12.31
CA LEU A 171 -5.17 -6.97 -12.49
C LEU A 171 -4.59 -7.53 -11.18
N ILE A 172 -5.29 -8.53 -10.60
CA ILE A 172 -4.96 -9.12 -9.30
C ILE A 172 -3.63 -9.88 -9.35
N SER A 173 -3.38 -10.59 -10.45
CA SER A 173 -2.12 -11.34 -10.65
C SER A 173 -0.91 -10.42 -10.60
N GLU A 174 -0.99 -9.29 -11.27
CA GLU A 174 0.06 -8.29 -11.37
C GLU A 174 0.26 -7.56 -10.04
N MET A 175 -0.82 -7.23 -9.36
CA MET A 175 -0.74 -6.69 -8.00
C MET A 175 -0.01 -7.65 -7.05
N ASN A 176 -0.30 -8.95 -7.13
CA ASN A 176 0.38 -9.96 -6.33
C ASN A 176 1.88 -10.06 -6.66
N GLN A 177 2.25 -9.96 -7.95
CA GLN A 177 3.66 -9.92 -8.37
C GLN A 177 4.39 -8.70 -7.79
N LEU A 178 3.77 -7.51 -7.84
CA LEU A 178 4.33 -6.30 -7.22
C LEU A 178 4.54 -6.46 -5.72
N MET A 179 3.60 -7.11 -5.02
CA MET A 179 3.75 -7.42 -3.59
C MET A 179 4.92 -8.36 -3.33
N ILE A 180 5.10 -9.41 -4.13
CA ILE A 180 6.22 -10.35 -4.00
C ILE A 180 7.55 -9.62 -4.18
N ILE A 181 7.68 -8.81 -5.24
CA ILE A 181 8.90 -8.02 -5.49
C ILE A 181 9.20 -7.10 -4.29
N SER A 182 8.19 -6.39 -3.80
CA SER A 182 8.33 -5.51 -2.64
C SER A 182 8.79 -6.26 -1.39
N LYS A 183 8.21 -7.42 -1.09
CA LYS A 183 8.60 -8.24 0.05
C LYS A 183 10.01 -8.83 -0.09
N SER A 184 10.40 -9.23 -1.29
CA SER A 184 11.78 -9.65 -1.58
C SER A 184 12.78 -8.51 -1.33
N VAL A 185 12.46 -7.29 -1.78
CA VAL A 185 13.29 -6.11 -1.49
C VAL A 185 13.37 -5.84 0.00
N GLN A 186 12.27 -6.04 0.76
CA GLN A 186 12.26 -5.88 2.22
C GLN A 186 13.27 -6.81 2.90
N ILE A 187 13.27 -8.10 2.53
CA ILE A 187 14.16 -9.11 3.12
C ILE A 187 15.62 -8.78 2.77
N ILE A 188 15.91 -8.50 1.49
CA ILE A 188 17.27 -8.23 1.03
C ILE A 188 17.82 -6.95 1.69
N SER A 189 17.04 -5.88 1.69
CA SER A 189 17.48 -4.60 2.30
C SER A 189 17.64 -4.73 3.81
N LEU A 190 16.76 -5.49 4.49
CA LEU A 190 16.90 -5.76 5.90
C LEU A 190 18.22 -6.47 6.20
N TYR A 191 18.54 -7.52 5.45
CA TYR A 191 19.78 -8.25 5.64
C TYR A 191 21.01 -7.34 5.46
N ILE A 192 21.02 -6.50 4.43
CA ILE A 192 22.10 -5.54 4.18
C ILE A 192 22.24 -4.54 5.34
N PHE A 193 21.15 -3.95 5.81
CA PHE A 193 21.19 -2.94 6.88
C PHE A 193 21.56 -3.55 8.24
N ILE A 194 21.20 -4.81 8.51
CA ILE A 194 21.64 -5.52 9.70
C ILE A 194 23.16 -5.77 9.66
N LEU A 195 23.72 -6.17 8.51
CA LEU A 195 25.17 -6.32 8.34
C LEU A 195 25.95 -5.00 8.51
N LEU A 196 25.28 -3.87 8.33
CA LEU A 196 25.84 -2.53 8.56
C LEU A 196 25.62 -2.01 9.99
N ASP A 197 25.14 -2.84 10.90
CA ASP A 197 24.89 -2.54 12.32
C ASP A 197 23.95 -1.34 12.57
N PHE A 198 22.96 -1.13 11.71
CA PHE A 198 21.99 -0.03 11.85
C PHE A 198 20.95 -0.24 12.97
N GLY A 199 20.97 -1.38 13.68
CA GLY A 199 20.05 -1.66 14.78
C GLY A 199 18.57 -1.52 14.38
N LEU A 200 17.78 -0.78 15.17
CA LEU A 200 16.36 -0.52 14.90
C LEU A 200 16.12 0.12 13.50
N LEU A 201 17.03 0.98 13.03
CA LEU A 201 16.94 1.62 11.73
C LEU A 201 16.90 0.60 10.58
N SER A 202 17.52 -0.58 10.73
CA SER A 202 17.49 -1.65 9.72
C SER A 202 16.06 -2.07 9.38
N LEU A 203 15.22 -2.21 10.39
CA LEU A 203 13.81 -2.60 10.23
C LEU A 203 12.98 -1.49 9.56
N VAL A 204 13.19 -0.26 9.99
CA VAL A 204 12.44 0.89 9.47
C VAL A 204 12.83 1.18 8.03
N LEU A 205 14.13 1.21 7.71
CA LEU A 205 14.63 1.47 6.37
C LEU A 205 14.20 0.37 5.40
N SER A 206 14.28 -0.90 5.79
CA SER A 206 13.83 -2.01 4.93
C SER A 206 12.34 -1.92 4.60
N ASN A 207 11.51 -1.54 5.59
CA ASN A 207 10.08 -1.30 5.38
C ASN A 207 9.83 -0.11 4.43
N LEU A 208 10.57 0.98 4.61
CA LEU A 208 10.49 2.17 3.75
C LEU A 208 10.90 1.85 2.31
N PHE A 209 12.02 1.14 2.10
CA PHE A 209 12.47 0.72 0.77
C PHE A 209 11.46 -0.18 0.08
N SER A 210 10.94 -1.17 0.79
CA SER A 210 9.89 -2.07 0.30
C SER A 210 8.65 -1.29 -0.16
N THR A 211 8.18 -0.39 0.69
CA THR A 211 7.03 0.47 0.39
C THR A 211 7.29 1.36 -0.82
N TYR A 212 8.46 1.97 -0.88
CA TYR A 212 8.85 2.83 -2.00
C TYR A 212 8.86 2.08 -3.34
N VAL A 213 9.47 0.91 -3.37
CA VAL A 213 9.52 0.05 -4.57
C VAL A 213 8.11 -0.36 -5.00
N LEU A 214 7.27 -0.81 -4.05
CA LEU A 214 5.88 -1.18 -4.34
C LEU A 214 5.11 -0.04 -5.00
N ARG A 215 5.23 1.18 -4.45
CA ARG A 215 4.48 2.34 -4.92
C ARG A 215 5.02 2.87 -6.26
N LEU A 216 6.34 2.86 -6.46
CA LEU A 216 6.94 3.25 -7.74
C LEU A 216 6.56 2.31 -8.87
N LEU A 217 6.78 1.00 -8.68
CA LEU A 217 6.46 0.00 -9.69
C LEU A 217 4.95 -0.05 -9.94
N GLY A 218 4.15 -0.01 -8.89
CA GLY A 218 2.70 0.04 -8.98
C GLY A 218 2.21 1.25 -9.77
N ARG A 219 2.77 2.46 -9.50
CA ARG A 219 2.43 3.69 -10.23
C ARG A 219 2.79 3.59 -11.71
N LYS A 220 3.98 3.08 -12.04
CA LYS A 220 4.38 2.86 -13.44
C LYS A 220 3.40 1.91 -14.12
N TYR A 221 3.10 0.79 -13.49
CA TYR A 221 2.19 -0.22 -14.02
C TYR A 221 0.75 0.31 -14.19
N MET A 222 0.25 1.07 -13.21
CA MET A 222 -1.07 1.72 -13.29
C MET A 222 -1.16 2.68 -14.46
N ILE A 223 -0.14 3.53 -14.67
CA ILE A 223 -0.13 4.51 -15.77
C ILE A 223 -0.14 3.79 -17.13
N GLU A 224 0.61 2.70 -17.27
CA GLU A 224 0.71 1.96 -18.53
C GLU A 224 -0.56 1.17 -18.85
N ASN A 225 -1.19 0.57 -17.83
CA ASN A 225 -2.25 -0.40 -18.03
C ASN A 225 -3.66 0.10 -17.69
N CYS A 226 -3.81 1.14 -16.86
CA CYS A 226 -5.13 1.63 -16.42
C CYS A 226 -5.64 2.85 -17.21
N TYR A 227 -5.30 3.00 -18.48
CA TYR A 227 -5.69 4.13 -19.35
C TYR A 227 -5.32 5.52 -18.82
N MET A 228 -4.41 5.60 -17.85
CA MET A 228 -3.99 6.86 -17.25
C MET A 228 -3.10 7.71 -18.18
N LYS A 229 -2.56 7.13 -19.28
CA LYS A 229 -1.85 7.88 -20.33
C LYS A 229 -2.78 8.85 -21.06
N SER A 230 -4.01 8.45 -21.36
CA SER A 230 -5.01 9.32 -22.00
C SER A 230 -5.49 10.43 -21.06
N ILE A 231 -5.53 10.18 -19.76
CA ILE A 231 -5.88 11.18 -18.75
C ILE A 231 -4.75 12.22 -18.60
N LYS A 232 -3.47 11.77 -18.61
CA LYS A 232 -2.30 12.65 -18.45
C LYS A 232 -2.01 13.53 -19.66
N LYS A 233 -2.54 13.20 -20.86
CA LYS A 233 -2.38 13.97 -22.08
C LYS A 233 -3.33 15.17 -22.17
N ASN A 234 -4.36 15.20 -21.31
CA ASN A 234 -5.35 16.25 -21.22
C ASN A 234 -5.10 17.25 -20.05
N PHE A 235 -3.89 17.24 -19.52
CA PHE A 235 -3.29 18.21 -18.61
C PHE A 235 -2.04 18.80 -19.28
#